data_9be81155e6ac61ec28a5fa91c4f07742
#
_entry.id   9be81155e6ac61ec28a5fa91c4f07742
#
_cell.length_a   1.000
_cell.length_b   1.000
_cell.length_c   1.000
_cell.angle_alpha   90.00
_cell.angle_beta   90.00
_cell.angle_gamma   90.00
#
_symmetry.space_group_name_H-M   'P 1'
#
loop_
_entity.id
_entity.type
_entity.pdbx_description
1 polymer ?
#
loop_
_entity_poly.entity_id
_entity_poly.type
_entity_poly.pdbx_seq_one_letter_code
_entity_poly.pdbx_strand_id
1 'polypeptide(L)'
;MTFVADVVIGMDIGTTSAKAVARAVSRRGARYVEQSTPWRTGSRGQTEIDPYRLLDVAVELIGEAVRAAESAWGPVRVRGIGVAGMAESGVLLDGAGRPAAPVIAWFDHRGGPEIERTGREAPEFAAAFERTTGLPWSSQASIAKLLWLRANGCPAGPASVWLSVPEWIVFGLGGDLVREPSLASRTGLIDQGSGELWPGAAAVAGLSARILPDERPAGSPAGQLRHDGVDSRAAGAVLTVAGHDHPVAAVGAGVVDKDALFNSSGTADVLARCLPGTLAEPQRQAVVSAGWSLGRHVLPDTSLLLAGVSGGLLLRRVLTTLGAESADARAALDRASLTIGDLPAGLSVTGDGRTQDDVVLRIQDGATPAAVWTAAVRYTADQARLLLNDIEKVVGPHRRAVAAGGWTRMASVRAAKASVIKAVSFSPVVQPGVTGAALLAAFAIDGSDMPLADFIKQSTSTDDRSAAAQENTLEGMK
;
A
#
# COMPACT_ATOMS: atom_id res chain seq x y z
N MET A 1 -14.44 11.14 -38.61
CA MET A 1 -14.73 10.41 -37.34
C MET A 1 -13.81 10.96 -36.28
N THR A 2 -14.36 11.52 -35.21
CA THR A 2 -13.55 11.99 -34.08
C THR A 2 -12.93 10.77 -33.38
N PHE A 3 -11.61 10.72 -33.26
CA PHE A 3 -10.94 9.60 -32.58
C PHE A 3 -11.26 9.63 -31.09
N VAL A 4 -11.81 8.54 -30.56
CA VAL A 4 -12.05 8.36 -29.12
C VAL A 4 -10.90 7.54 -28.55
N ALA A 5 -10.21 8.08 -27.56
CA ALA A 5 -9.08 7.40 -26.92
C ALA A 5 -9.55 6.42 -25.86
N ASP A 6 -9.16 5.15 -25.98
CA ASP A 6 -9.36 4.16 -24.91
C ASP A 6 -8.36 4.42 -23.78
N VAL A 7 -8.89 4.48 -22.54
CA VAL A 7 -8.10 4.69 -21.31
C VAL A 7 -8.44 3.64 -20.26
N VAL A 8 -7.50 3.38 -19.37
CA VAL A 8 -7.75 2.67 -18.11
C VAL A 8 -7.53 3.60 -16.94
N ILE A 9 -8.24 3.36 -15.84
CA ILE A 9 -8.08 4.12 -14.60
C ILE A 9 -7.50 3.19 -13.53
N GLY A 10 -6.41 3.61 -12.90
CA GLY A 10 -5.90 3.00 -11.68
C GLY A 10 -6.21 3.89 -10.48
N MET A 11 -6.73 3.32 -9.42
CA MET A 11 -7.04 4.01 -8.18
C MET A 11 -6.25 3.42 -7.02
N ASP A 12 -5.88 4.28 -6.07
CA ASP A 12 -5.22 3.89 -4.81
C ASP A 12 -5.91 4.64 -3.66
N ILE A 13 -6.65 3.90 -2.85
CA ILE A 13 -7.37 4.42 -1.69
C ILE A 13 -6.48 4.29 -0.47
N GLY A 14 -5.56 5.24 -0.33
CA GLY A 14 -4.57 5.25 0.74
C GLY A 14 -5.05 5.90 2.03
N THR A 15 -4.23 5.80 3.07
CA THR A 15 -4.55 6.33 4.41
C THR A 15 -4.66 7.86 4.44
N THR A 16 -3.75 8.57 3.79
CA THR A 16 -3.71 10.04 3.82
C THR A 16 -4.48 10.65 2.66
N SER A 17 -4.40 10.04 1.50
CA SER A 17 -5.04 10.51 0.27
C SER A 17 -5.51 9.34 -0.60
N ALA A 18 -6.59 9.58 -1.30
CA ALA A 18 -7.07 8.75 -2.38
C ALA A 18 -6.64 9.37 -3.72
N LYS A 19 -6.18 8.53 -4.64
CA LYS A 19 -5.58 8.97 -5.91
C LYS A 19 -6.15 8.17 -7.06
N ALA A 20 -6.15 8.78 -8.24
CA ALA A 20 -6.40 8.05 -9.47
C ALA A 20 -5.45 8.52 -10.60
N VAL A 21 -5.23 7.63 -11.56
CA VAL A 21 -4.54 7.93 -12.81
C VAL A 21 -5.35 7.42 -13.98
N ALA A 22 -5.59 8.28 -14.97
CA ALA A 22 -6.01 7.83 -16.29
C ALA A 22 -4.77 7.60 -17.17
N ARG A 23 -4.66 6.41 -17.75
CA ARG A 23 -3.60 6.04 -18.71
C ARG A 23 -4.21 5.65 -20.04
N ALA A 24 -3.66 6.17 -21.12
CA ALA A 24 -4.07 5.78 -22.47
C ALA A 24 -3.59 4.35 -22.78
N VAL A 25 -4.46 3.54 -23.39
CA VAL A 25 -4.16 2.14 -23.73
C VAL A 25 -3.18 2.05 -24.91
N SER A 26 -3.38 2.84 -25.96
CA SER A 26 -2.66 2.75 -27.24
C SER A 26 -1.62 3.85 -27.47
N ARG A 27 -1.48 4.78 -26.52
CA ARG A 27 -0.54 5.90 -26.61
C ARG A 27 0.03 6.23 -25.25
N ARG A 28 1.13 6.98 -25.23
CA ARG A 28 1.78 7.42 -24.01
C ARG A 28 1.01 8.53 -23.31
N GLY A 29 1.04 8.53 -22.00
CA GLY A 29 0.51 9.60 -21.19
C GLY A 29 -0.25 9.10 -19.98
N ALA A 30 -0.15 9.85 -18.92
CA ALA A 30 -0.88 9.64 -17.66
C ALA A 30 -1.40 10.99 -17.14
N ARG A 31 -2.57 10.97 -16.52
CA ARG A 31 -3.15 12.14 -15.85
C ARG A 31 -3.54 11.72 -14.44
N TYR A 32 -2.92 12.39 -13.47
CA TYR A 32 -3.07 12.10 -12.06
C TYR A 32 -4.03 13.08 -11.40
N VAL A 33 -4.87 12.56 -10.53
CA VAL A 33 -5.75 13.33 -9.64
C VAL A 33 -5.63 12.78 -8.22
N GLU A 34 -5.83 13.63 -7.22
CA GLU A 34 -5.66 13.29 -5.81
C GLU A 34 -6.57 14.12 -4.94
N GLN A 35 -7.15 13.50 -3.91
CA GLN A 35 -7.87 14.18 -2.85
C GLN A 35 -7.56 13.54 -1.49
N SER A 36 -7.81 14.27 -0.40
CA SER A 36 -7.60 13.73 0.95
C SER A 36 -8.60 12.63 1.26
N THR A 37 -8.15 11.57 1.94
CA THR A 37 -9.06 10.55 2.48
C THR A 37 -9.84 11.18 3.65
N PRO A 38 -11.19 11.25 3.61
CA PRO A 38 -11.98 12.06 4.53
C PRO A 38 -12.27 11.33 5.86
N TRP A 39 -11.22 10.98 6.59
CA TRP A 39 -11.35 10.41 7.92
C TRP A 39 -12.03 11.37 8.90
N ARG A 40 -12.83 10.81 9.80
CA ARG A 40 -13.32 11.50 10.98
C ARG A 40 -12.56 11.00 12.20
N THR A 41 -11.91 11.90 12.92
CA THR A 41 -11.22 11.56 14.16
C THR A 41 -12.03 12.09 15.36
N GLY A 42 -12.46 11.18 16.22
CA GLY A 42 -13.19 11.50 17.44
C GLY A 42 -12.26 11.98 18.56
N SER A 43 -12.86 12.50 19.64
CA SER A 43 -12.15 13.07 20.80
C SER A 43 -11.23 12.09 21.55
N ARG A 44 -11.42 10.78 21.36
CA ARG A 44 -10.60 9.71 21.95
C ARG A 44 -9.60 9.12 20.96
N GLY A 45 -9.31 9.80 19.84
CA GLY A 45 -8.42 9.32 18.78
C GLY A 45 -9.03 8.25 17.87
N GLN A 46 -10.30 7.88 18.06
CA GLN A 46 -11.02 6.97 17.17
C GLN A 46 -11.10 7.57 15.77
N THR A 47 -10.64 6.82 14.78
CA THR A 47 -10.59 7.27 13.39
C THR A 47 -11.40 6.33 12.50
N GLU A 48 -12.39 6.88 11.81
CA GLU A 48 -13.33 6.11 11.00
C GLU A 48 -13.86 6.93 9.81
N ILE A 49 -14.49 6.25 8.85
CA ILE A 49 -15.12 6.87 7.69
C ILE A 49 -16.42 6.13 7.36
N ASP A 50 -17.44 6.86 6.93
CA ASP A 50 -18.65 6.28 6.37
C ASP A 50 -18.31 5.53 5.07
N PRO A 51 -18.68 4.22 4.93
CA PRO A 51 -18.40 3.45 3.74
C PRO A 51 -18.94 4.07 2.44
N TYR A 52 -20.11 4.70 2.49
CA TYR A 52 -20.69 5.38 1.33
C TYR A 52 -19.90 6.63 0.97
N ARG A 53 -19.44 7.40 1.97
CA ARG A 53 -18.56 8.56 1.70
C ARG A 53 -17.24 8.13 1.04
N LEU A 54 -16.72 6.97 1.40
CA LEU A 54 -15.53 6.41 0.76
C LEU A 54 -15.82 6.00 -0.70
N LEU A 55 -17.00 5.47 -0.97
CA LEU A 55 -17.46 5.18 -2.33
C LEU A 55 -17.65 6.48 -3.16
N ASP A 56 -18.23 7.54 -2.57
CA ASP A 56 -18.35 8.85 -3.23
C ASP A 56 -16.97 9.40 -3.66
N VAL A 57 -15.95 9.28 -2.80
CA VAL A 57 -14.57 9.65 -3.14
C VAL A 57 -14.08 8.91 -4.39
N ALA A 58 -14.37 7.62 -4.50
CA ALA A 58 -14.01 6.85 -5.68
C ALA A 58 -14.74 7.33 -6.95
N VAL A 59 -16.04 7.62 -6.83
CA VAL A 59 -16.86 8.17 -7.93
C VAL A 59 -16.34 9.54 -8.38
N GLU A 60 -16.04 10.44 -7.43
CA GLU A 60 -15.48 11.76 -7.69
C GLU A 60 -14.13 11.65 -8.44
N LEU A 61 -13.22 10.78 -7.96
CA LEU A 61 -11.90 10.55 -8.58
C LEU A 61 -12.00 9.98 -10.00
N ILE A 62 -12.94 9.06 -10.26
CA ILE A 62 -13.19 8.56 -11.62
C ILE A 62 -13.57 9.71 -12.54
N GLY A 63 -14.53 10.56 -12.12
CA GLY A 63 -14.96 11.72 -12.88
C GLY A 63 -13.84 12.74 -13.14
N GLU A 64 -13.01 13.01 -12.15
CA GLU A 64 -11.84 13.90 -12.29
C GLU A 64 -10.79 13.32 -13.24
N ALA A 65 -10.47 12.02 -13.13
CA ALA A 65 -9.53 11.35 -14.01
C ALA A 65 -10.01 11.34 -15.47
N VAL A 66 -11.32 11.13 -15.70
CA VAL A 66 -11.93 11.20 -17.03
C VAL A 66 -11.81 12.62 -17.61
N ARG A 67 -12.16 13.66 -16.83
CA ARG A 67 -12.04 15.07 -17.27
C ARG A 67 -10.59 15.45 -17.58
N ALA A 68 -9.65 15.03 -16.75
CA ALA A 68 -8.22 15.28 -16.96
C ALA A 68 -7.69 14.57 -18.23
N ALA A 69 -8.16 13.35 -18.49
CA ALA A 69 -7.82 12.60 -19.70
C ALA A 69 -8.42 13.26 -20.96
N GLU A 70 -9.68 13.66 -20.91
CA GLU A 70 -10.36 14.33 -22.03
C GLU A 70 -9.71 15.67 -22.39
N SER A 71 -9.37 16.48 -21.37
CA SER A 71 -8.64 17.74 -21.56
C SER A 71 -7.30 17.54 -22.29
N ALA A 72 -6.64 16.41 -22.05
CA ALA A 72 -5.33 16.13 -22.61
C ALA A 72 -5.36 15.43 -23.97
N TRP A 73 -6.37 14.61 -24.23
CA TRP A 73 -6.38 13.69 -25.35
C TRP A 73 -7.61 13.77 -26.24
N GLY A 74 -8.54 14.68 -25.97
CA GLY A 74 -9.86 14.73 -26.63
C GLY A 74 -10.79 13.66 -26.09
N PRO A 75 -11.86 13.31 -26.81
CA PRO A 75 -12.85 12.35 -26.35
C PRO A 75 -12.23 11.03 -25.90
N VAL A 76 -12.63 10.56 -24.70
CA VAL A 76 -12.11 9.33 -24.10
C VAL A 76 -13.23 8.34 -23.78
N ARG A 77 -12.87 7.06 -23.70
CA ARG A 77 -13.71 5.97 -23.19
C ARG A 77 -12.89 5.15 -22.19
N VAL A 78 -13.42 4.98 -20.98
CA VAL A 78 -12.78 4.13 -19.98
C VAL A 78 -13.09 2.67 -20.28
N ARG A 79 -12.07 1.85 -20.40
CA ARG A 79 -12.18 0.42 -20.69
C ARG A 79 -12.10 -0.45 -19.44
N GLY A 80 -11.29 -0.03 -18.47
CA GLY A 80 -11.09 -0.76 -17.23
C GLY A 80 -10.72 0.16 -16.08
N ILE A 81 -11.07 -0.29 -14.87
CA ILE A 81 -10.78 0.41 -13.60
C ILE A 81 -10.21 -0.61 -12.63
N GLY A 82 -8.98 -0.36 -12.14
CA GLY A 82 -8.35 -1.16 -11.11
C GLY A 82 -8.30 -0.39 -9.78
N VAL A 83 -8.73 -1.02 -8.70
CA VAL A 83 -8.78 -0.41 -7.38
C VAL A 83 -7.81 -1.10 -6.45
N ALA A 84 -6.78 -0.36 -6.03
CA ALA A 84 -5.87 -0.70 -4.94
C ALA A 84 -6.19 0.14 -3.70
N GLY A 85 -5.65 -0.23 -2.56
CA GLY A 85 -5.73 0.60 -1.38
C GLY A 85 -5.26 -0.07 -0.12
N MET A 86 -5.54 0.60 1.01
CA MET A 86 -5.17 0.11 2.33
C MET A 86 -5.82 -1.25 2.61
N ALA A 87 -5.04 -2.15 3.19
CA ALA A 87 -5.54 -3.38 3.78
C ALA A 87 -5.93 -3.15 5.25
N GLU A 88 -6.26 -4.19 5.96
CA GLU A 88 -6.68 -4.27 7.37
C GLU A 88 -7.94 -3.44 7.72
N SER A 89 -8.16 -2.27 7.08
CA SER A 89 -9.45 -1.56 7.10
C SER A 89 -10.44 -2.22 6.16
N GLY A 90 -11.71 -2.27 6.56
CA GLY A 90 -12.72 -2.89 5.72
C GLY A 90 -14.15 -2.59 6.18
N VAL A 91 -15.10 -3.14 5.45
CA VAL A 91 -16.53 -2.97 5.61
C VAL A 91 -17.16 -4.30 5.99
N LEU A 92 -17.87 -4.35 7.10
CA LEU A 92 -18.75 -5.46 7.45
C LEU A 92 -20.10 -5.23 6.78
N LEU A 93 -20.48 -6.09 5.85
CA LEU A 93 -21.80 -6.07 5.22
C LEU A 93 -22.79 -6.93 6.01
N ASP A 94 -24.03 -6.48 6.10
CA ASP A 94 -25.16 -7.27 6.58
C ASP A 94 -25.63 -8.27 5.51
N GLY A 95 -26.60 -9.13 5.85
CA GLY A 95 -27.16 -10.12 4.91
C GLY A 95 -27.92 -9.53 3.72
N ALA A 96 -28.15 -8.21 3.69
CA ALA A 96 -28.72 -7.47 2.56
C ALA A 96 -27.65 -6.74 1.71
N GLY A 97 -26.36 -6.96 2.01
CA GLY A 97 -25.25 -6.33 1.31
C GLY A 97 -25.01 -4.86 1.67
N ARG A 98 -25.53 -4.39 2.80
CA ARG A 98 -25.37 -3.01 3.27
C ARG A 98 -24.31 -2.93 4.38
N PRO A 99 -23.49 -1.86 4.42
CA PRO A 99 -22.57 -1.62 5.53
C PRO A 99 -23.29 -1.61 6.89
N ALA A 100 -22.80 -2.42 7.81
CA ALA A 100 -23.32 -2.56 9.17
C ALA A 100 -22.66 -1.58 10.16
N ALA A 101 -21.48 -1.05 9.82
CA ALA A 101 -20.70 -0.16 10.67
C ALA A 101 -19.79 0.76 9.81
N PRO A 102 -19.25 1.84 10.38
CA PRO A 102 -18.20 2.63 9.73
C PRO A 102 -16.93 1.80 9.46
N VAL A 103 -16.16 2.19 8.45
CA VAL A 103 -14.80 1.68 8.22
C VAL A 103 -13.90 2.21 9.32
N ILE A 104 -13.33 1.33 10.11
CA ILE A 104 -12.35 1.67 11.16
C ILE A 104 -10.96 1.71 10.51
N ALA A 105 -10.20 2.79 10.78
CA ALA A 105 -8.84 2.91 10.26
C ALA A 105 -7.95 1.76 10.78
N TRP A 106 -7.06 1.26 9.92
CA TRP A 106 -6.14 0.16 10.29
C TRP A 106 -5.24 0.52 11.48
N PHE A 107 -4.84 1.80 11.60
CA PHE A 107 -4.01 2.33 12.68
C PHE A 107 -4.81 2.73 13.94
N ASP A 108 -6.13 2.63 13.92
CA ASP A 108 -6.99 2.88 15.08
C ASP A 108 -6.80 1.77 16.12
N HIS A 109 -6.65 2.14 17.38
CA HIS A 109 -6.38 1.21 18.49
C HIS A 109 -7.62 0.41 18.95
N ARG A 110 -8.80 0.65 18.37
CA ARG A 110 -9.99 -0.18 18.63
C ARG A 110 -9.70 -1.64 18.32
N GLY A 111 -10.14 -2.52 19.22
CA GLY A 111 -9.82 -3.95 19.20
C GLY A 111 -8.63 -4.33 20.09
N GLY A 112 -7.82 -3.36 20.58
CA GLY A 112 -6.71 -3.64 21.50
C GLY A 112 -7.14 -4.38 22.78
N PRO A 113 -8.10 -3.85 23.55
CA PRO A 113 -8.64 -4.56 24.74
C PRO A 113 -9.23 -5.94 24.43
N GLU A 114 -9.85 -6.10 23.26
CA GLU A 114 -10.38 -7.37 22.77
C GLU A 114 -9.27 -8.38 22.46
N ILE A 115 -8.19 -7.93 21.82
CA ILE A 115 -6.98 -8.71 21.56
C ILE A 115 -6.35 -9.20 22.87
N GLU A 116 -6.18 -8.33 23.85
CA GLU A 116 -5.63 -8.69 25.17
C GLU A 116 -6.54 -9.68 25.89
N ARG A 117 -7.86 -9.45 25.90
CA ARG A 117 -8.83 -10.36 26.51
C ARG A 117 -8.79 -11.72 25.84
N THR A 118 -8.84 -11.78 24.50
CA THR A 118 -8.78 -13.02 23.73
C THR A 118 -7.47 -13.76 24.00
N GLY A 119 -6.34 -13.05 24.11
CA GLY A 119 -5.05 -13.66 24.47
C GLY A 119 -5.05 -14.33 25.84
N ARG A 120 -5.81 -13.80 26.82
CA ARG A 120 -5.98 -14.41 28.15
C ARG A 120 -6.97 -15.56 28.16
N GLU A 121 -8.09 -15.45 27.43
CA GLU A 121 -9.18 -16.44 27.41
C GLU A 121 -8.89 -17.61 26.49
N ALA A 122 -8.12 -17.40 25.42
CA ALA A 122 -7.73 -18.41 24.42
C ALA A 122 -6.22 -18.34 24.10
N PRO A 123 -5.33 -18.64 25.06
CA PRO A 123 -3.89 -18.46 24.90
C PRO A 123 -3.30 -19.35 23.77
N GLU A 124 -3.88 -20.53 23.54
CA GLU A 124 -3.47 -21.43 22.46
C GLU A 124 -3.76 -20.81 21.08
N PHE A 125 -4.89 -20.12 20.95
CA PHE A 125 -5.22 -19.39 19.72
C PHE A 125 -4.24 -18.23 19.49
N ALA A 126 -3.99 -17.41 20.49
CA ALA A 126 -3.04 -16.30 20.38
C ALA A 126 -1.64 -16.79 20.00
N ALA A 127 -1.17 -17.88 20.60
CA ALA A 127 0.09 -18.53 20.26
C ALA A 127 0.11 -19.13 18.83
N ALA A 128 -1.05 -19.60 18.33
CA ALA A 128 -1.18 -20.12 16.99
C ALA A 128 -1.29 -19.02 15.93
N PHE A 129 -1.75 -17.83 16.30
CA PHE A 129 -2.09 -16.76 15.36
C PHE A 129 -0.92 -16.39 14.45
N GLU A 130 0.23 -16.06 15.02
CA GLU A 130 1.40 -15.63 14.26
C GLU A 130 1.93 -16.70 13.30
N ARG A 131 1.99 -17.96 13.75
CA ARG A 131 2.46 -19.07 12.91
C ARG A 131 1.46 -19.47 11.83
N THR A 132 0.14 -19.25 12.04
CA THR A 132 -0.90 -19.54 11.06
C THR A 132 -1.05 -18.42 10.05
N THR A 133 -1.14 -17.17 10.54
CA THR A 133 -1.43 -16.01 9.70
C THR A 133 -0.17 -15.26 9.24
N GLY A 134 0.98 -15.44 9.91
CA GLY A 134 2.17 -14.63 9.68
C GLY A 134 2.02 -13.15 10.05
N LEU A 135 0.98 -12.81 10.83
CA LEU A 135 0.73 -11.46 11.31
C LEU A 135 0.99 -11.37 12.81
N PRO A 136 1.48 -10.22 13.31
CA PRO A 136 1.55 -9.98 14.75
C PRO A 136 0.14 -10.01 15.38
N TRP A 137 0.01 -10.60 16.56
CA TRP A 137 -1.24 -10.56 17.33
C TRP A 137 -1.42 -9.15 17.93
N SER A 138 -2.05 -8.27 17.16
CA SER A 138 -2.19 -6.84 17.50
C SER A 138 -3.50 -6.27 16.99
N SER A 139 -3.81 -5.03 17.37
CA SER A 139 -5.00 -4.31 16.92
C SER A 139 -4.99 -3.94 15.44
N GLN A 140 -3.91 -4.13 14.71
CA GLN A 140 -3.82 -3.73 13.29
C GLN A 140 -4.64 -4.65 12.37
N ALA A 141 -4.59 -5.97 12.55
CA ALA A 141 -5.32 -6.91 11.70
C ALA A 141 -6.85 -6.71 11.77
N SER A 142 -7.55 -6.98 10.66
CA SER A 142 -9.03 -6.80 10.58
C SER A 142 -9.79 -7.59 11.64
N ILE A 143 -9.29 -8.76 12.05
CA ILE A 143 -9.92 -9.57 13.11
C ILE A 143 -10.11 -8.76 14.41
N ALA A 144 -9.18 -7.87 14.74
CA ALA A 144 -9.31 -7.01 15.92
C ALA A 144 -10.51 -6.06 15.80
N LYS A 145 -10.76 -5.52 14.61
CA LYS A 145 -11.92 -4.67 14.34
C LYS A 145 -13.23 -5.46 14.43
N LEU A 146 -13.22 -6.70 13.92
CA LEU A 146 -14.38 -7.60 14.02
C LEU A 146 -14.69 -8.00 15.47
N LEU A 147 -13.67 -8.27 16.29
CA LEU A 147 -13.82 -8.51 17.72
C LEU A 147 -14.40 -7.28 18.45
N TRP A 148 -13.91 -6.09 18.11
CA TRP A 148 -14.45 -4.84 18.66
C TRP A 148 -15.90 -4.60 18.25
N LEU A 149 -16.24 -4.76 16.97
CA LEU A 149 -17.61 -4.62 16.46
C LEU A 149 -18.56 -5.54 17.21
N ARG A 150 -18.18 -6.82 17.36
CA ARG A 150 -18.97 -7.80 18.12
C ARG A 150 -19.18 -7.37 19.58
N ALA A 151 -18.13 -6.90 20.25
CA ALA A 151 -18.19 -6.46 21.65
C ALA A 151 -19.03 -5.19 21.84
N ASN A 152 -19.19 -4.39 20.77
CA ASN A 152 -19.92 -3.12 20.79
C ASN A 152 -21.29 -3.18 20.07
N GLY A 153 -21.92 -4.35 20.04
CA GLY A 153 -23.30 -4.52 19.59
C GLY A 153 -23.51 -4.61 18.07
N CYS A 154 -22.43 -4.80 17.32
CA CYS A 154 -22.48 -5.04 15.88
C CYS A 154 -21.81 -6.39 15.52
N PRO A 155 -22.38 -7.54 15.95
CA PRO A 155 -21.84 -8.84 15.60
C PRO A 155 -22.10 -9.17 14.14
N ALA A 156 -21.17 -9.90 13.51
CA ALA A 156 -21.39 -10.46 12.20
C ALA A 156 -22.49 -11.51 12.26
N GLY A 157 -23.53 -11.39 11.42
CA GLY A 157 -24.59 -12.39 11.25
C GLY A 157 -24.13 -13.55 10.37
N PRO A 158 -24.97 -14.60 10.23
CA PRO A 158 -24.65 -15.77 9.40
C PRO A 158 -24.41 -15.48 7.92
N ALA A 159 -25.04 -14.42 7.41
CA ALA A 159 -24.92 -13.95 6.02
C ALA A 159 -24.06 -12.69 5.89
N SER A 160 -23.37 -12.28 6.94
CA SER A 160 -22.45 -11.15 6.88
C SER A 160 -21.21 -11.48 6.07
N VAL A 161 -20.68 -10.46 5.37
CA VAL A 161 -19.45 -10.54 4.57
C VAL A 161 -18.52 -9.42 4.96
N TRP A 162 -17.22 -9.70 5.07
CA TRP A 162 -16.17 -8.71 5.23
C TRP A 162 -15.51 -8.42 3.89
N LEU A 163 -15.44 -7.14 3.53
CA LEU A 163 -14.71 -6.64 2.38
C LEU A 163 -13.62 -5.68 2.83
N SER A 164 -12.41 -5.84 2.34
CA SER A 164 -11.38 -4.80 2.44
C SER A 164 -11.77 -3.56 1.63
N VAL A 165 -11.15 -2.42 1.90
CA VAL A 165 -11.54 -1.15 1.24
C VAL A 165 -11.59 -1.24 -0.30
N PRO A 166 -10.57 -1.77 -1.02
CA PRO A 166 -10.66 -1.89 -2.48
C PRO A 166 -11.80 -2.79 -2.97
N GLU A 167 -12.06 -3.88 -2.25
CA GLU A 167 -13.15 -4.83 -2.56
C GLU A 167 -14.52 -4.17 -2.39
N TRP A 168 -14.68 -3.38 -1.30
CA TRP A 168 -15.90 -2.58 -1.08
C TRP A 168 -16.14 -1.59 -2.21
N ILE A 169 -15.10 -0.86 -2.66
CA ILE A 169 -15.24 0.11 -3.76
C ILE A 169 -15.65 -0.60 -5.05
N VAL A 170 -15.03 -1.72 -5.40
CA VAL A 170 -15.39 -2.49 -6.60
C VAL A 170 -16.83 -2.98 -6.50
N PHE A 171 -17.25 -3.54 -5.36
CA PHE A 171 -18.62 -3.97 -5.13
C PHE A 171 -19.62 -2.80 -5.20
N GLY A 172 -19.33 -1.68 -4.54
CA GLY A 172 -20.17 -0.48 -4.53
C GLY A 172 -20.30 0.17 -5.91
N LEU A 173 -19.32 0.03 -6.79
CA LEU A 173 -19.38 0.46 -8.18
C LEU A 173 -20.18 -0.50 -9.09
N GLY A 174 -20.78 -1.56 -8.54
CA GLY A 174 -21.59 -2.53 -9.26
C GLY A 174 -20.83 -3.76 -9.74
N GLY A 175 -19.62 -3.98 -9.21
CA GLY A 175 -18.83 -5.19 -9.43
C GLY A 175 -19.28 -6.39 -8.59
N ASP A 176 -18.57 -7.49 -8.77
CA ASP A 176 -18.85 -8.75 -8.09
C ASP A 176 -18.41 -8.69 -6.61
N LEU A 177 -19.05 -9.51 -5.77
CA LEU A 177 -18.68 -9.73 -4.39
C LEU A 177 -17.51 -10.73 -4.34
N VAL A 178 -16.28 -10.23 -4.21
CA VAL A 178 -15.05 -11.03 -4.27
C VAL A 178 -14.06 -10.61 -3.20
N ARG A 179 -13.14 -11.55 -2.82
CA ARG A 179 -11.94 -11.24 -2.05
C ARG A 179 -10.69 -11.35 -2.92
N GLU A 180 -9.74 -10.47 -2.70
CA GLU A 180 -8.43 -10.53 -3.36
C GLU A 180 -7.36 -11.05 -2.38
N PRO A 181 -6.48 -12.00 -2.79
CA PRO A 181 -5.56 -12.69 -1.89
C PRO A 181 -4.62 -11.78 -1.09
N SER A 182 -4.08 -10.71 -1.67
CA SER A 182 -3.16 -9.82 -0.96
C SER A 182 -3.86 -9.04 0.16
N LEU A 183 -5.12 -8.65 -0.05
CA LEU A 183 -5.97 -8.00 0.94
C LEU A 183 -6.46 -9.01 2.00
N ALA A 184 -6.97 -10.16 1.58
CA ALA A 184 -7.47 -11.20 2.47
C ALA A 184 -6.38 -11.69 3.45
N SER A 185 -5.13 -11.78 2.99
CA SER A 185 -3.98 -12.19 3.80
C SER A 185 -3.68 -11.25 4.97
N ARG A 186 -4.20 -10.02 4.95
CA ARG A 186 -4.01 -9.01 6.00
C ARG A 186 -5.11 -8.98 7.05
N THR A 187 -6.17 -9.75 6.85
CA THR A 187 -7.35 -9.74 7.73
C THR A 187 -7.11 -10.44 9.09
N GLY A 188 -6.13 -11.33 9.18
CA GLY A 188 -5.97 -12.24 10.33
C GLY A 188 -6.99 -13.38 10.32
N LEU A 189 -7.73 -13.56 9.23
CA LEU A 189 -8.73 -14.62 9.06
C LEU A 189 -8.24 -15.78 8.19
N ILE A 190 -7.11 -15.61 7.49
CA ILE A 190 -6.57 -16.58 6.52
C ILE A 190 -5.45 -17.39 7.14
N ASP A 191 -5.52 -18.72 6.98
CA ASP A 191 -4.34 -19.58 7.11
C ASP A 191 -3.46 -19.38 5.87
N GLN A 192 -2.27 -18.81 6.06
CA GLN A 192 -1.36 -18.52 4.96
C GLN A 192 -0.80 -19.78 4.27
N GLY A 193 -0.87 -20.92 4.92
CA GLY A 193 -0.46 -22.20 4.33
C GLY A 193 -1.44 -22.69 3.27
N SER A 194 -2.73 -22.72 3.60
CA SER A 194 -3.79 -23.16 2.69
C SER A 194 -4.36 -22.05 1.80
N GLY A 195 -4.31 -20.79 2.24
CA GLY A 195 -5.01 -19.66 1.61
C GLY A 195 -6.50 -19.57 1.96
N GLU A 196 -6.99 -20.44 2.84
CA GLU A 196 -8.40 -20.54 3.20
C GLU A 196 -8.69 -19.87 4.54
N LEU A 197 -9.99 -19.64 4.81
CA LEU A 197 -10.45 -19.13 6.10
C LEU A 197 -9.97 -20.06 7.23
N TRP A 198 -9.24 -19.51 8.18
CA TRP A 198 -8.81 -20.25 9.37
C TRP A 198 -9.98 -20.48 10.33
N PRO A 199 -10.40 -21.75 10.57
CA PRO A 199 -11.54 -22.03 11.44
C PRO A 199 -11.37 -21.51 12.87
N GLY A 200 -10.13 -21.50 13.39
CA GLY A 200 -9.82 -20.94 14.71
C GLY A 200 -10.14 -19.45 14.80
N ALA A 201 -9.77 -18.66 13.79
CA ALA A 201 -10.10 -17.22 13.74
C ALA A 201 -11.61 -16.99 13.61
N ALA A 202 -12.29 -17.76 12.76
CA ALA A 202 -13.74 -17.70 12.61
C ALA A 202 -14.46 -17.99 13.95
N ALA A 203 -14.04 -19.05 14.66
CA ALA A 203 -14.64 -19.43 15.95
C ALA A 203 -14.44 -18.34 17.01
N VAL A 204 -13.23 -17.85 17.20
CA VAL A 204 -12.89 -16.80 18.20
C VAL A 204 -13.63 -15.51 17.92
N ALA A 205 -13.71 -15.08 16.67
CA ALA A 205 -14.42 -13.86 16.31
C ALA A 205 -15.94 -14.04 16.16
N GLY A 206 -16.46 -15.29 16.25
CA GLY A 206 -17.88 -15.60 16.09
C GLY A 206 -18.39 -15.39 14.68
N LEU A 207 -17.57 -15.72 13.67
CA LEU A 207 -17.84 -15.52 12.25
C LEU A 207 -18.37 -16.79 11.59
N SER A 208 -19.20 -16.62 10.56
CA SER A 208 -19.61 -17.72 9.71
C SER A 208 -18.51 -18.09 8.70
N ALA A 209 -18.56 -19.30 8.12
CA ALA A 209 -17.68 -19.69 7.03
C ALA A 209 -17.83 -18.84 5.77
N ARG A 210 -18.90 -18.06 5.66
CA ARG A 210 -19.20 -17.17 4.53
C ARG A 210 -18.70 -15.73 4.74
N ILE A 211 -17.98 -15.45 5.82
CA ILE A 211 -17.50 -14.09 6.14
C ILE A 211 -16.58 -13.53 5.05
N LEU A 212 -15.87 -14.38 4.35
CA LEU A 212 -15.06 -14.02 3.19
C LEU A 212 -15.73 -14.52 1.91
N PRO A 213 -15.91 -13.68 0.88
CA PRO A 213 -16.44 -14.11 -0.41
C PRO A 213 -15.43 -14.95 -1.21
N ASP A 214 -15.84 -15.39 -2.40
CA ASP A 214 -15.01 -16.19 -3.29
C ASP A 214 -13.74 -15.41 -3.71
N GLU A 215 -12.64 -16.16 -3.82
CA GLU A 215 -11.35 -15.59 -4.19
C GLU A 215 -11.29 -15.19 -5.67
N ARG A 216 -10.76 -14.01 -5.92
CA ARG A 216 -10.48 -13.51 -7.26
C ARG A 216 -9.08 -12.88 -7.28
N PRO A 217 -8.12 -13.43 -8.05
CA PRO A 217 -6.77 -12.86 -8.15
C PRO A 217 -6.77 -11.42 -8.66
N ALA A 218 -5.77 -10.64 -8.23
CA ALA A 218 -5.54 -9.28 -8.72
C ALA A 218 -5.46 -9.22 -10.24
N GLY A 219 -6.06 -8.19 -10.85
CA GLY A 219 -6.10 -8.05 -12.30
C GLY A 219 -7.10 -8.97 -13.02
N SER A 220 -7.83 -9.82 -12.31
CA SER A 220 -8.95 -10.57 -12.91
C SER A 220 -10.20 -9.69 -13.00
N PRO A 221 -11.04 -9.83 -14.02
CA PRO A 221 -12.31 -9.13 -14.09
C PRO A 221 -13.20 -9.44 -12.87
N ALA A 222 -13.74 -8.41 -12.25
CA ALA A 222 -14.66 -8.46 -11.11
C ALA A 222 -15.95 -7.68 -11.40
N GLY A 223 -16.54 -7.93 -12.57
CA GLY A 223 -17.77 -7.30 -13.03
C GLY A 223 -17.53 -6.05 -13.87
N GLN A 224 -18.59 -5.28 -14.06
CA GLN A 224 -18.59 -4.04 -14.85
C GLN A 224 -19.17 -2.88 -14.04
N LEU A 225 -18.67 -1.68 -14.30
CA LEU A 225 -19.18 -0.47 -13.68
C LEU A 225 -20.65 -0.23 -14.01
N ARG A 226 -21.49 -0.16 -12.96
CA ARG A 226 -22.94 0.04 -13.04
C ARG A 226 -23.45 0.96 -11.94
N HIS A 227 -22.78 2.08 -11.72
CA HIS A 227 -23.14 3.05 -10.69
C HIS A 227 -23.62 4.35 -11.35
N ASP A 228 -24.86 4.78 -11.05
CA ASP A 228 -25.53 5.91 -11.72
C ASP A 228 -24.81 7.26 -11.51
N GLY A 229 -24.07 7.42 -10.43
CA GLY A 229 -23.31 8.64 -10.13
C GLY A 229 -21.99 8.80 -10.90
N VAL A 230 -21.59 7.79 -11.69
CA VAL A 230 -20.31 7.83 -12.40
C VAL A 230 -20.46 8.45 -13.79
N ASP A 231 -19.41 9.12 -14.25
CA ASP A 231 -19.33 9.67 -15.60
C ASP A 231 -19.66 8.61 -16.67
N SER A 232 -20.57 8.95 -17.58
CA SER A 232 -21.07 8.02 -18.59
C SER A 232 -19.99 7.43 -19.52
N ARG A 233 -18.84 8.12 -19.65
CA ARG A 233 -17.67 7.65 -20.41
C ARG A 233 -16.97 6.46 -19.75
N ALA A 234 -17.27 6.22 -18.47
CA ALA A 234 -16.78 5.06 -17.72
C ALA A 234 -17.84 3.94 -17.57
N ALA A 235 -19.08 4.17 -18.01
CA ALA A 235 -20.12 3.17 -17.91
C ALA A 235 -19.74 1.87 -18.65
N GLY A 236 -19.94 0.73 -17.99
CA GLY A 236 -19.59 -0.60 -18.52
C GLY A 236 -18.10 -0.92 -18.54
N ALA A 237 -17.22 -0.05 -17.98
CA ALA A 237 -15.80 -0.37 -17.80
C ALA A 237 -15.63 -1.62 -16.95
N VAL A 238 -14.68 -2.48 -17.32
CA VAL A 238 -14.32 -3.68 -16.54
C VAL A 238 -13.74 -3.25 -15.20
N LEU A 239 -14.28 -3.76 -14.11
CA LEU A 239 -13.76 -3.55 -12.76
C LEU A 239 -12.80 -4.68 -12.38
N THR A 240 -11.75 -4.34 -11.64
CA THR A 240 -10.87 -5.33 -11.00
C THR A 240 -10.38 -4.81 -9.64
N VAL A 241 -10.29 -5.71 -8.67
CA VAL A 241 -9.57 -5.46 -7.44
C VAL A 241 -8.09 -5.59 -7.75
N ALA A 242 -7.35 -4.48 -7.67
CA ALA A 242 -5.92 -4.48 -7.93
C ALA A 242 -5.13 -5.01 -6.73
N GLY A 243 -5.67 -4.87 -5.51
CA GLY A 243 -5.11 -5.47 -4.30
C GLY A 243 -4.59 -4.45 -3.28
N HIS A 244 -3.77 -4.94 -2.36
CA HIS A 244 -3.14 -4.16 -1.30
C HIS A 244 -2.13 -3.15 -1.90
N ASP A 245 -2.13 -1.91 -1.41
CA ASP A 245 -1.37 -0.78 -1.95
C ASP A 245 0.13 -1.04 -2.12
N HIS A 246 0.79 -1.67 -1.13
CA HIS A 246 2.24 -1.91 -1.18
C HIS A 246 2.67 -2.87 -2.30
N PRO A 247 2.10 -4.09 -2.48
CA PRO A 247 2.45 -4.93 -3.61
C PRO A 247 2.00 -4.35 -4.95
N VAL A 248 0.90 -3.60 -4.99
CA VAL A 248 0.48 -2.89 -6.21
C VAL A 248 1.48 -1.78 -6.57
N ALA A 249 1.99 -1.04 -5.58
CA ALA A 249 3.04 -0.05 -5.80
C ALA A 249 4.35 -0.70 -6.26
N ALA A 250 4.70 -1.89 -5.76
CA ALA A 250 5.85 -2.64 -6.25
C ALA A 250 5.71 -2.97 -7.74
N VAL A 251 4.53 -3.47 -8.15
CA VAL A 251 4.19 -3.71 -9.57
C VAL A 251 4.30 -2.43 -10.38
N GLY A 252 3.74 -1.32 -9.92
CA GLY A 252 3.81 -0.03 -10.59
C GLY A 252 5.22 0.54 -10.70
N ALA A 253 6.12 0.16 -9.81
CA ALA A 253 7.55 0.48 -9.87
C ALA A 253 8.37 -0.50 -10.73
N GLY A 254 7.73 -1.49 -11.37
CA GLY A 254 8.39 -2.52 -12.18
C GLY A 254 9.05 -3.64 -11.38
N VAL A 255 8.66 -3.83 -10.12
CA VAL A 255 9.15 -4.90 -9.26
C VAL A 255 8.21 -6.11 -9.38
N VAL A 256 8.57 -7.04 -10.23
CA VAL A 256 7.82 -8.29 -10.48
C VAL A 256 8.68 -9.54 -10.32
N ASP A 257 9.93 -9.37 -9.91
CA ASP A 257 10.85 -10.48 -9.72
C ASP A 257 10.69 -11.07 -8.32
N LYS A 258 10.65 -12.40 -8.25
CA LYS A 258 10.77 -13.12 -6.98
C LYS A 258 12.17 -12.85 -6.40
N ASP A 259 12.29 -12.74 -5.08
CA ASP A 259 13.50 -12.31 -4.37
C ASP A 259 13.88 -10.82 -4.52
N ALA A 260 12.99 -9.97 -5.00
CA ALA A 260 13.17 -8.54 -5.00
C ALA A 260 12.72 -7.88 -3.69
N LEU A 261 13.30 -6.73 -3.39
CA LEU A 261 12.88 -5.81 -2.34
C LEU A 261 12.31 -4.54 -2.97
N PHE A 262 11.11 -4.16 -2.60
CA PHE A 262 10.56 -2.84 -2.89
C PHE A 262 10.59 -2.00 -1.61
N ASN A 263 11.09 -0.76 -1.71
CA ASN A 263 11.07 0.18 -0.61
C ASN A 263 10.17 1.37 -0.95
N SER A 264 9.00 1.42 -0.32
CA SER A 264 8.07 2.54 -0.44
C SER A 264 8.44 3.65 0.55
N SER A 265 8.94 4.78 0.04
CA SER A 265 9.45 5.89 0.85
C SER A 265 8.45 7.07 0.80
N GLY A 266 7.37 6.93 1.55
CA GLY A 266 6.26 7.87 1.68
C GLY A 266 6.10 8.42 3.10
N THR A 267 4.87 8.53 3.59
CA THR A 267 4.57 8.89 5.00
C THR A 267 5.19 7.89 5.97
N ALA A 268 5.04 6.60 5.70
CA ALA A 268 5.87 5.54 6.27
C ALA A 268 6.98 5.16 5.28
N ASP A 269 8.05 4.58 5.78
CA ASP A 269 9.08 3.94 4.98
C ASP A 269 8.87 2.42 5.10
N VAL A 270 8.30 1.80 4.07
CA VAL A 270 7.91 0.39 4.09
C VAL A 270 8.84 -0.43 3.22
N LEU A 271 9.37 -1.48 3.80
CA LEU A 271 10.13 -2.53 3.13
C LEU A 271 9.19 -3.67 2.76
N ALA A 272 9.10 -3.99 1.49
CA ALA A 272 8.26 -5.05 0.94
C ALA A 272 9.16 -6.07 0.23
N ARG A 273 9.36 -7.24 0.85
CA ARG A 273 10.21 -8.31 0.34
C ARG A 273 9.35 -9.37 -0.35
N CYS A 274 9.55 -9.56 -1.65
CA CYS A 274 8.90 -10.61 -2.43
C CYS A 274 9.64 -11.93 -2.27
N LEU A 275 8.91 -13.03 -2.11
CA LEU A 275 9.47 -14.38 -2.03
C LEU A 275 8.65 -15.34 -2.88
N PRO A 276 9.30 -16.35 -3.52
CA PRO A 276 8.57 -17.38 -4.26
C PRO A 276 7.80 -18.30 -3.33
N GLY A 277 6.56 -18.65 -3.71
CA GLY A 277 5.73 -19.64 -3.02
C GLY A 277 5.24 -19.18 -1.64
N THR A 278 4.93 -20.15 -0.79
CA THR A 278 4.45 -19.94 0.59
C THR A 278 5.54 -20.35 1.59
N LEU A 279 5.58 -19.66 2.75
CA LEU A 279 6.49 -20.00 3.83
C LEU A 279 5.90 -21.12 4.71
N ALA A 280 6.77 -22.03 5.17
CA ALA A 280 6.40 -23.03 6.15
C ALA A 280 6.10 -22.38 7.53
N GLU A 281 5.32 -23.07 8.37
CA GLU A 281 4.88 -22.55 9.67
C GLU A 281 6.02 -22.02 10.56
N PRO A 282 7.16 -22.74 10.74
CA PRO A 282 8.27 -22.22 11.54
C PRO A 282 8.88 -20.94 10.96
N GLN A 283 8.92 -20.82 9.64
CA GLN A 283 9.41 -19.61 8.98
C GLN A 283 8.45 -18.42 9.17
N ARG A 284 7.13 -18.66 9.13
CA ARG A 284 6.12 -17.60 9.41
C ARG A 284 6.31 -17.02 10.81
N GLN A 285 6.49 -17.89 11.81
CA GLN A 285 6.78 -17.45 13.18
C GLN A 285 8.08 -16.65 13.26
N ALA A 286 9.14 -17.12 12.60
CA ALA A 286 10.43 -16.43 12.58
C ALA A 286 10.34 -15.04 11.88
N VAL A 287 9.53 -14.89 10.85
CA VAL A 287 9.25 -13.62 10.17
C VAL A 287 8.64 -12.63 11.16
N VAL A 288 7.61 -13.03 11.91
CA VAL A 288 6.96 -12.15 12.91
C VAL A 288 7.95 -11.78 14.03
N SER A 289 8.72 -12.75 14.52
CA SER A 289 9.75 -12.51 15.53
C SER A 289 10.85 -11.56 15.08
N ALA A 290 11.13 -11.49 13.76
CA ALA A 290 12.06 -10.53 13.15
C ALA A 290 11.45 -9.13 12.96
N GLY A 291 10.22 -8.89 13.42
CA GLY A 291 9.51 -7.61 13.28
C GLY A 291 8.88 -7.36 11.91
N TRP A 292 8.66 -8.43 11.13
CA TRP A 292 7.99 -8.38 9.83
C TRP A 292 6.62 -9.05 9.91
N SER A 293 5.79 -8.77 8.94
CA SER A 293 4.51 -9.44 8.74
C SER A 293 4.48 -10.11 7.37
N LEU A 294 3.79 -11.26 7.29
CA LEU A 294 3.61 -12.01 6.06
C LEU A 294 2.26 -11.70 5.45
N GLY A 295 2.19 -11.64 4.13
CA GLY A 295 0.98 -11.59 3.33
C GLY A 295 1.20 -12.28 1.99
N ARG A 296 0.19 -12.20 1.13
CA ARG A 296 0.30 -12.61 -0.27
C ARG A 296 0.59 -11.40 -1.15
N HIS A 297 1.35 -11.60 -2.21
CA HIS A 297 1.56 -10.61 -3.25
C HIS A 297 0.40 -10.64 -4.26
N VAL A 298 0.20 -9.57 -5.02
CA VAL A 298 -0.74 -9.54 -6.16
C VAL A 298 -0.27 -10.42 -7.34
N LEU A 299 1.01 -10.76 -7.38
CA LEU A 299 1.54 -11.74 -8.33
C LEU A 299 1.27 -13.15 -7.82
N PRO A 300 0.83 -14.08 -8.69
CA PRO A 300 0.59 -15.48 -8.32
C PRO A 300 1.83 -16.14 -7.70
N ASP A 301 1.62 -17.09 -6.80
CA ASP A 301 2.67 -17.90 -6.15
C ASP A 301 3.81 -17.07 -5.55
N THR A 302 3.45 -15.92 -4.95
CA THR A 302 4.41 -15.00 -4.36
C THR A 302 3.94 -14.58 -2.97
N SER A 303 4.78 -14.81 -1.97
CA SER A 303 4.62 -14.25 -0.63
C SER A 303 5.20 -12.84 -0.55
N LEU A 304 4.62 -12.02 0.31
CA LEU A 304 5.05 -10.67 0.59
C LEU A 304 5.37 -10.52 2.08
N LEU A 305 6.59 -10.11 2.39
CA LEU A 305 6.95 -9.71 3.75
C LEU A 305 6.96 -8.18 3.83
N LEU A 306 6.34 -7.65 4.87
CA LEU A 306 6.22 -6.21 5.09
C LEU A 306 6.79 -5.83 6.45
N ALA A 307 7.62 -4.79 6.47
CA ALA A 307 8.01 -4.10 7.69
C ALA A 307 8.03 -2.60 7.44
N GLY A 308 7.60 -1.83 8.43
CA GLY A 308 7.51 -0.37 8.35
C GLY A 308 8.41 0.33 9.36
N VAL A 309 8.93 1.48 8.96
CA VAL A 309 9.62 2.44 9.83
C VAL A 309 8.88 3.77 9.71
N SER A 310 8.69 4.49 10.82
CA SER A 310 8.05 5.82 10.84
C SER A 310 8.92 6.94 10.24
N GLY A 311 9.80 6.57 9.30
CA GLY A 311 10.84 7.43 8.75
C GLY A 311 10.31 8.70 8.09
N GLY A 312 9.30 8.59 7.22
CA GLY A 312 8.78 9.74 6.49
C GLY A 312 8.13 10.80 7.38
N LEU A 313 7.47 10.39 8.47
CA LEU A 313 6.92 11.32 9.46
C LEU A 313 8.03 12.04 10.23
N LEU A 314 9.07 11.32 10.65
CA LEU A 314 10.25 11.92 11.28
C LEU A 314 10.88 12.95 10.36
N LEU A 315 11.17 12.60 9.10
CA LEU A 315 11.77 13.50 8.14
C LEU A 315 10.91 14.75 7.91
N ARG A 316 9.58 14.61 7.84
CA ARG A 316 8.67 15.75 7.73
C ARG A 316 8.76 16.67 8.95
N ARG A 317 8.69 16.11 10.17
CA ARG A 317 8.80 16.87 11.42
C ARG A 317 10.12 17.63 11.50
N VAL A 318 11.23 16.99 11.09
CA VAL A 318 12.54 17.64 11.05
C VAL A 318 12.57 18.78 10.02
N LEU A 319 12.03 18.60 8.81
CA LEU A 319 11.92 19.70 7.82
C LEU A 319 11.13 20.90 8.35
N THR A 320 9.96 20.64 8.98
CA THR A 320 9.14 21.70 9.59
C THR A 320 9.92 22.42 10.70
N THR A 321 10.58 21.67 11.59
CA THR A 321 11.39 22.25 12.67
C THR A 321 12.55 23.10 12.15
N LEU A 322 13.14 22.71 11.02
CA LEU A 322 14.24 23.46 10.38
C LEU A 322 13.75 24.61 9.45
N GLY A 323 12.43 24.81 9.31
CA GLY A 323 11.86 25.81 8.39
C GLY A 323 12.14 25.51 6.91
N ALA A 324 12.40 24.25 6.55
CA ALA A 324 12.79 23.84 5.21
C ALA A 324 11.64 23.18 4.41
N GLU A 325 10.41 23.70 4.56
CA GLU A 325 9.22 23.17 3.89
C GLU A 325 9.05 23.64 2.44
N SER A 326 9.60 24.82 2.08
CA SER A 326 9.58 25.29 0.70
C SER A 326 10.49 24.45 -0.20
N ALA A 327 10.18 24.39 -1.51
CA ALA A 327 10.97 23.62 -2.47
C ALA A 327 12.45 24.06 -2.48
N ASP A 328 12.70 25.38 -2.47
CA ASP A 328 14.06 25.95 -2.51
C ASP A 328 14.84 25.68 -1.22
N ALA A 329 14.21 25.87 -0.06
CA ALA A 329 14.84 25.59 1.24
C ALA A 329 15.17 24.10 1.38
N ARG A 330 14.25 23.23 0.95
CA ARG A 330 14.46 21.79 0.92
C ARG A 330 15.62 21.39 0.01
N ALA A 331 15.69 21.94 -1.20
CA ALA A 331 16.77 21.69 -2.14
C ALA A 331 18.12 22.19 -1.62
N ALA A 332 18.15 23.36 -0.96
CA ALA A 332 19.35 23.88 -0.34
C ALA A 332 19.85 23.00 0.82
N LEU A 333 18.92 22.58 1.69
CA LEU A 333 19.22 21.66 2.80
C LEU A 333 19.73 20.31 2.28
N ASP A 334 19.08 19.74 1.25
CA ASP A 334 19.47 18.47 0.62
C ASP A 334 20.91 18.54 0.08
N ARG A 335 21.25 19.59 -0.68
CA ARG A 335 22.63 19.80 -1.18
C ARG A 335 23.65 19.95 -0.06
N ALA A 336 23.34 20.79 0.94
CA ALA A 336 24.25 21.01 2.06
C ALA A 336 24.50 19.74 2.88
N SER A 337 23.49 18.87 3.03
CA SER A 337 23.62 17.63 3.79
C SER A 337 24.54 16.59 3.13
N LEU A 338 24.69 16.63 1.81
CA LEU A 338 25.58 15.72 1.08
C LEU A 338 27.08 15.98 1.38
N THR A 339 27.40 17.15 1.90
CA THR A 339 28.78 17.51 2.29
C THR A 339 29.11 17.15 3.74
N ILE A 340 28.13 16.68 4.52
CA ILE A 340 28.32 16.30 5.92
C ILE A 340 28.98 14.91 5.99
N GLY A 341 30.21 14.88 6.46
CA GLY A 341 30.93 13.64 6.80
C GLY A 341 30.46 13.07 8.14
N ASP A 342 31.26 13.21 9.18
CA ASP A 342 30.90 12.80 10.53
C ASP A 342 29.91 13.79 11.16
N LEU A 343 29.01 13.26 11.97
CA LEU A 343 28.08 14.11 12.73
C LEU A 343 28.80 14.75 13.91
N PRO A 344 28.46 16.01 14.26
CA PRO A 344 29.02 16.65 15.46
C PRO A 344 28.79 15.80 16.72
N ALA A 345 29.75 15.80 17.63
CA ALA A 345 29.61 15.16 18.92
C ALA A 345 28.37 15.71 19.65
N GLY A 346 27.50 14.82 20.19
CA GLY A 346 26.30 15.20 20.89
C GLY A 346 25.07 15.47 20.00
N LEU A 347 25.19 15.39 18.67
CA LEU A 347 24.05 15.30 17.78
C LEU A 347 23.69 13.82 17.56
N SER A 348 22.50 13.42 17.98
CA SER A 348 22.03 12.04 17.81
C SER A 348 20.53 11.95 17.63
N VAL A 349 20.10 10.91 16.93
CA VAL A 349 18.69 10.47 16.85
C VAL A 349 18.63 9.06 17.43
N THR A 350 17.78 8.86 18.43
CA THR A 350 17.66 7.58 19.16
C THR A 350 16.19 7.22 19.35
N GLY A 351 15.91 5.96 19.70
CA GLY A 351 14.56 5.44 19.92
C GLY A 351 14.23 4.25 19.02
N ASP A 352 13.02 3.75 19.11
CA ASP A 352 12.51 2.70 18.22
C ASP A 352 11.80 3.35 17.01
N GLY A 353 12.42 3.30 15.85
CA GLY A 353 11.87 3.85 14.61
C GLY A 353 10.59 3.15 14.11
N ARG A 354 10.20 2.03 14.72
CA ARG A 354 8.94 1.32 14.43
C ARG A 354 7.75 1.97 15.11
N THR A 355 7.98 2.64 16.25
CA THR A 355 6.97 3.41 16.98
C THR A 355 7.15 4.91 16.70
N GLN A 356 6.05 5.67 16.64
CA GLN A 356 6.13 7.11 16.32
C GLN A 356 6.51 7.97 17.51
N ASP A 357 6.40 7.44 18.73
CA ASP A 357 6.36 8.24 19.95
C ASP A 357 7.69 8.30 20.70
N ASP A 358 8.65 7.41 20.35
CA ASP A 358 9.89 7.23 21.12
C ASP A 358 11.16 7.74 20.41
N VAL A 359 11.03 8.50 19.32
CA VAL A 359 12.20 9.04 18.61
C VAL A 359 12.61 10.36 19.24
N VAL A 360 13.82 10.39 19.79
CA VAL A 360 14.44 11.56 20.43
C VAL A 360 15.55 12.10 19.55
N LEU A 361 15.43 13.37 19.15
CA LEU A 361 16.50 14.13 18.50
C LEU A 361 17.21 14.99 19.56
N ARG A 362 18.50 14.68 19.82
CA ARG A 362 19.37 15.46 20.71
C ARG A 362 20.24 16.38 19.87
N ILE A 363 20.20 17.68 20.16
CA ILE A 363 20.99 18.71 19.48
C ILE A 363 21.85 19.40 20.53
N GLN A 364 23.15 19.57 20.24
CA GLN A 364 24.08 20.36 21.05
C GLN A 364 24.66 21.49 20.21
N ASP A 365 25.38 22.40 20.87
CA ASP A 365 26.00 23.56 20.23
C ASP A 365 26.88 23.14 19.04
N GLY A 366 26.85 23.95 17.99
CA GLY A 366 27.60 23.72 16.75
C GLY A 366 26.90 22.83 15.72
N ALA A 367 25.73 22.27 16.03
CA ALA A 367 24.95 21.51 15.05
C ALA A 367 24.32 22.44 14.00
N THR A 368 24.67 22.25 12.73
CA THR A 368 24.05 22.99 11.61
C THR A 368 22.72 22.32 11.18
N PRO A 369 21.80 23.03 10.53
CA PRO A 369 20.58 22.43 9.95
C PRO A 369 20.88 21.24 9.05
N ALA A 370 21.94 21.31 8.24
CA ALA A 370 22.38 20.21 7.38
C ALA A 370 22.83 18.98 8.17
N ALA A 371 23.54 19.16 9.29
CA ALA A 371 23.94 18.06 10.17
C ALA A 371 22.73 17.41 10.84
N VAL A 372 21.75 18.21 11.31
CA VAL A 372 20.49 17.72 11.92
C VAL A 372 19.69 16.90 10.91
N TRP A 373 19.55 17.40 9.69
CA TRP A 373 18.89 16.67 8.60
C TRP A 373 19.61 15.35 8.29
N THR A 374 20.95 15.39 8.18
CA THR A 374 21.77 14.20 7.92
C THR A 374 21.59 13.15 9.02
N ALA A 375 21.54 13.57 10.29
CA ALA A 375 21.31 12.67 11.42
C ALA A 375 19.96 11.95 11.29
N ALA A 376 18.89 12.68 10.97
CA ALA A 376 17.56 12.12 10.80
C ALA A 376 17.49 11.14 9.61
N VAL A 377 18.08 11.50 8.47
CA VAL A 377 18.12 10.65 7.27
C VAL A 377 18.91 9.36 7.52
N ARG A 378 20.10 9.47 8.16
CA ARG A 378 20.92 8.29 8.52
C ARG A 378 20.19 7.38 9.50
N TYR A 379 19.55 7.96 10.50
CA TYR A 379 18.75 7.19 11.46
C TYR A 379 17.66 6.36 10.76
N THR A 380 16.89 6.96 9.84
CA THR A 380 15.85 6.21 9.10
C THR A 380 16.43 5.09 8.25
N ALA A 381 17.57 5.32 7.62
CA ALA A 381 18.28 4.29 6.86
C ALA A 381 18.81 3.16 7.76
N ASP A 382 19.34 3.49 8.93
CA ASP A 382 19.81 2.49 9.91
C ASP A 382 18.68 1.63 10.46
N GLN A 383 17.49 2.18 10.69
CA GLN A 383 16.32 1.38 11.07
C GLN A 383 15.97 0.37 9.97
N ALA A 384 15.98 0.79 8.71
CA ALA A 384 15.75 -0.13 7.59
C ALA A 384 16.84 -1.23 7.52
N ARG A 385 18.12 -0.87 7.76
CA ARG A 385 19.24 -1.83 7.82
C ARG A 385 19.05 -2.88 8.91
N LEU A 386 18.61 -2.48 10.11
CA LEU A 386 18.34 -3.43 11.21
C LEU A 386 17.27 -4.44 10.82
N LEU A 387 16.14 -3.97 10.28
CA LEU A 387 15.06 -4.85 9.81
C LEU A 387 15.53 -5.82 8.70
N LEU A 388 16.31 -5.32 7.73
CA LEU A 388 16.85 -6.16 6.66
C LEU A 388 17.83 -7.21 7.21
N ASN A 389 18.72 -6.85 8.13
CA ASN A 389 19.66 -7.80 8.73
C ASN A 389 18.93 -8.94 9.47
N ASP A 390 17.80 -8.65 10.12
CA ASP A 390 17.06 -9.66 10.87
C ASP A 390 16.27 -10.58 9.93
N ILE A 391 15.60 -10.03 8.91
CA ILE A 391 14.84 -10.87 7.98
C ILE A 391 15.75 -11.70 7.06
N GLU A 392 16.93 -11.20 6.70
CA GLU A 392 17.89 -11.95 5.87
C GLU A 392 18.42 -13.22 6.56
N LYS A 393 18.40 -13.28 7.89
CA LYS A 393 18.70 -14.51 8.66
C LYS A 393 17.61 -15.57 8.49
N VAL A 394 16.39 -15.17 8.19
CA VAL A 394 15.21 -16.05 8.07
C VAL A 394 15.01 -16.54 6.63
N VAL A 395 15.12 -15.62 5.66
CA VAL A 395 14.73 -15.89 4.25
C VAL A 395 15.87 -15.67 3.25
N GLY A 396 17.06 -15.33 3.73
CA GLY A 396 18.20 -14.99 2.87
C GLY A 396 18.15 -13.57 2.28
N PRO A 397 19.24 -13.14 1.65
CA PRO A 397 19.37 -11.80 1.11
C PRO A 397 18.50 -11.59 -0.13
N HIS A 398 18.06 -10.34 -0.36
CA HIS A 398 17.43 -9.95 -1.61
C HIS A 398 18.47 -9.81 -2.73
N ARG A 399 18.03 -10.05 -3.98
CA ARG A 399 18.91 -9.96 -5.16
C ARG A 399 18.91 -8.57 -5.78
N ARG A 400 17.79 -7.87 -5.72
CA ARG A 400 17.57 -6.53 -6.29
C ARG A 400 16.68 -5.74 -5.36
N ALA A 401 16.91 -4.44 -5.29
CA ALA A 401 16.01 -3.53 -4.60
C ALA A 401 15.61 -2.35 -5.50
N VAL A 402 14.37 -1.90 -5.34
CA VAL A 402 13.85 -0.69 -5.98
C VAL A 402 13.21 0.18 -4.89
N ALA A 403 13.65 1.42 -4.79
CA ALA A 403 13.04 2.42 -3.92
C ALA A 403 12.22 3.42 -4.72
N ALA A 404 11.02 3.76 -4.23
CA ALA A 404 10.13 4.75 -4.84
C ALA A 404 9.44 5.59 -3.77
N GLY A 405 8.87 6.72 -4.16
CA GLY A 405 8.11 7.60 -3.27
C GLY A 405 8.70 9.00 -3.15
N GLY A 406 7.99 9.88 -2.46
CA GLY A 406 8.32 11.31 -2.44
C GLY A 406 9.71 11.63 -1.89
N TRP A 407 10.15 10.91 -0.87
CA TRP A 407 11.45 11.11 -0.25
C TRP A 407 12.63 10.70 -1.12
N THR A 408 12.46 9.78 -2.05
CA THR A 408 13.53 9.38 -2.99
C THR A 408 13.88 10.45 -4.02
N ARG A 409 13.19 11.59 -4.04
CA ARG A 409 13.56 12.77 -4.83
C ARG A 409 14.71 13.56 -4.21
N MET A 410 14.98 13.37 -2.92
CA MET A 410 16.11 14.01 -2.23
C MET A 410 17.37 13.17 -2.37
N ALA A 411 18.46 13.79 -2.82
CA ALA A 411 19.72 13.11 -3.07
C ALA A 411 20.34 12.56 -1.76
N SER A 412 20.20 13.28 -0.64
CA SER A 412 20.65 12.82 0.67
C SER A 412 19.94 11.55 1.13
N VAL A 413 18.63 11.44 0.90
CA VAL A 413 17.84 10.24 1.21
C VAL A 413 18.27 9.08 0.32
N ARG A 414 18.47 9.32 -0.98
CA ARG A 414 18.98 8.29 -1.89
C ARG A 414 20.34 7.77 -1.47
N ALA A 415 21.28 8.67 -1.13
CA ALA A 415 22.62 8.31 -0.66
C ALA A 415 22.56 7.45 0.60
N ALA A 416 21.75 7.83 1.59
CA ALA A 416 21.60 7.07 2.83
C ALA A 416 20.97 5.68 2.58
N LYS A 417 19.93 5.59 1.74
CA LYS A 417 19.35 4.30 1.37
C LYS A 417 20.34 3.41 0.62
N ALA A 418 21.10 3.97 -0.31
CA ALA A 418 22.11 3.23 -1.07
C ALA A 418 23.25 2.70 -0.19
N SER A 419 23.53 3.33 0.97
CA SER A 419 24.56 2.86 1.91
C SER A 419 24.10 1.65 2.73
N VAL A 420 22.79 1.38 2.83
CA VAL A 420 22.24 0.31 3.70
C VAL A 420 21.46 -0.76 2.94
N ILE A 421 20.84 -0.43 1.81
CA ILE A 421 20.07 -1.37 0.99
C ILE A 421 20.94 -1.81 -0.20
N LYS A 422 21.32 -3.06 -0.22
CA LYS A 422 22.16 -3.62 -1.29
C LYS A 422 21.40 -3.60 -2.63
N ALA A 423 22.13 -3.37 -3.73
CA ALA A 423 21.61 -3.39 -5.09
C ALA A 423 20.34 -2.53 -5.29
N VAL A 424 20.21 -1.40 -4.57
CA VAL A 424 19.07 -0.50 -4.70
C VAL A 424 19.20 0.38 -5.93
N SER A 425 18.11 0.45 -6.70
CA SER A 425 17.85 1.43 -7.74
C SER A 425 16.66 2.30 -7.34
N PHE A 426 16.49 3.46 -7.99
CA PHE A 426 15.42 4.39 -7.67
C PHE A 426 14.46 4.50 -8.85
N SER A 427 13.19 4.19 -8.61
CA SER A 427 12.17 4.24 -9.67
C SER A 427 11.88 5.68 -10.08
N PRO A 428 11.81 5.97 -11.39
CA PRO A 428 11.35 7.27 -11.87
C PRO A 428 9.84 7.46 -11.76
N VAL A 429 9.08 6.39 -11.47
CA VAL A 429 7.62 6.43 -11.39
C VAL A 429 7.17 7.27 -10.20
N VAL A 430 6.41 8.34 -10.49
CA VAL A 430 6.01 9.34 -9.48
C VAL A 430 4.98 8.79 -8.49
N GLN A 431 4.01 8.03 -8.97
CA GLN A 431 2.89 7.48 -8.20
C GLN A 431 2.75 5.98 -8.51
N PRO A 432 3.60 5.12 -7.92
CA PRO A 432 3.63 3.70 -8.27
C PRO A 432 2.33 2.96 -7.89
N GLY A 433 1.63 3.33 -6.81
CA GLY A 433 0.36 2.68 -6.41
C GLY A 433 -0.70 2.75 -7.51
N VAL A 434 -1.07 3.96 -7.94
CA VAL A 434 -2.07 4.13 -9.01
C VAL A 434 -1.57 3.61 -10.36
N THR A 435 -0.25 3.67 -10.61
CA THR A 435 0.34 3.13 -11.84
C THR A 435 0.18 1.60 -11.88
N GLY A 436 0.46 0.91 -10.77
CA GLY A 436 0.25 -0.52 -10.64
C GLY A 436 -1.22 -0.91 -10.79
N ALA A 437 -2.13 -0.16 -10.14
CA ALA A 437 -3.56 -0.38 -10.28
C ALA A 437 -4.04 -0.22 -11.74
N ALA A 438 -3.51 0.77 -12.48
CA ALA A 438 -3.82 0.95 -13.90
C ALA A 438 -3.25 -0.17 -14.79
N LEU A 439 -2.06 -0.73 -14.45
CA LEU A 439 -1.51 -1.89 -15.13
C LEU A 439 -2.38 -3.13 -14.93
N LEU A 440 -2.89 -3.34 -13.71
CA LEU A 440 -3.81 -4.44 -13.40
C LEU A 440 -5.18 -4.24 -14.08
N ALA A 441 -5.67 -3.00 -14.20
CA ALA A 441 -6.85 -2.68 -15.01
C ALA A 441 -6.63 -2.98 -16.51
N ALA A 442 -5.45 -2.65 -17.04
CA ALA A 442 -5.09 -2.96 -18.42
C ALA A 442 -5.00 -4.47 -18.64
N PHE A 443 -4.43 -5.21 -17.70
CA PHE A 443 -4.40 -6.67 -17.75
C PHE A 443 -5.80 -7.29 -17.74
N ALA A 444 -6.72 -6.77 -16.90
CA ALA A 444 -8.10 -7.25 -16.82
C ALA A 444 -8.88 -7.13 -18.14
N ILE A 445 -8.51 -6.20 -19.00
CA ILE A 445 -9.18 -5.98 -20.31
C ILE A 445 -8.39 -6.59 -21.48
N ASP A 446 -7.16 -7.03 -21.27
CA ASP A 446 -6.27 -7.53 -22.34
C ASP A 446 -6.79 -8.85 -22.92
N GLY A 447 -7.36 -9.72 -22.07
CA GLY A 447 -7.94 -10.99 -22.48
C GLY A 447 -6.92 -12.00 -23.05
N SER A 448 -5.61 -11.75 -22.90
CA SER A 448 -4.55 -12.67 -23.31
C SER A 448 -4.28 -13.73 -22.22
N ASP A 449 -3.73 -14.87 -22.61
CA ASP A 449 -3.26 -15.91 -21.68
C ASP A 449 -1.85 -15.61 -21.12
N MET A 450 -1.35 -14.38 -21.34
CA MET A 450 -0.03 -13.96 -20.87
C MET A 450 0.03 -13.94 -19.33
N PRO A 451 1.07 -14.49 -18.70
CA PRO A 451 1.25 -14.36 -17.25
C PRO A 451 1.34 -12.88 -16.83
N LEU A 452 0.71 -12.51 -15.72
CA LEU A 452 0.65 -11.14 -15.21
C LEU A 452 2.04 -10.49 -15.10
N ALA A 453 3.03 -11.21 -14.58
CA ALA A 453 4.39 -10.71 -14.45
C ALA A 453 5.02 -10.31 -15.80
N ASP A 454 4.77 -11.09 -16.87
CA ASP A 454 5.29 -10.84 -18.20
C ASP A 454 4.56 -9.68 -18.86
N PHE A 455 3.24 -9.58 -18.69
CA PHE A 455 2.45 -8.43 -19.13
C PHE A 455 2.98 -7.12 -18.51
N ILE A 456 3.27 -7.12 -17.20
CA ILE A 456 3.81 -5.94 -16.52
C ILE A 456 5.21 -5.59 -17.03
N LYS A 457 6.11 -6.57 -17.22
CA LYS A 457 7.46 -6.35 -17.78
C LYS A 457 7.38 -5.72 -19.16
N GLN A 458 6.51 -6.24 -20.03
CA GLN A 458 6.31 -5.70 -21.37
C GLN A 458 5.79 -4.26 -21.35
N SER A 459 4.78 -4.00 -20.50
CA SER A 459 4.15 -2.68 -20.38
C SER A 459 5.09 -1.62 -19.80
N THR A 460 5.95 -1.99 -18.84
CA THR A 460 6.93 -1.07 -18.22
C THR A 460 8.16 -0.83 -19.09
N SER A 461 8.65 -1.83 -19.82
CA SER A 461 9.81 -1.69 -20.73
C SER A 461 9.53 -0.75 -21.90
N THR A 462 8.28 -0.62 -22.30
CA THR A 462 7.85 0.30 -23.37
C THR A 462 7.86 1.76 -22.86
N ASP A 463 7.57 1.99 -21.59
CA ASP A 463 7.61 3.31 -20.95
C ASP A 463 9.06 3.80 -20.74
N ASP A 464 10.00 2.94 -20.31
CA ASP A 464 11.42 3.29 -20.06
C ASP A 464 12.20 3.67 -21.32
N ARG A 465 12.00 2.94 -22.42
CA ARG A 465 12.67 3.25 -23.71
C ARG A 465 12.31 4.64 -24.24
N SER A 466 11.23 5.22 -23.73
CA SER A 466 10.71 6.50 -24.19
C SER A 466 11.16 7.68 -23.34
N ALA A 467 11.44 7.49 -22.06
CA ALA A 467 12.05 8.50 -21.20
C ALA A 467 13.47 8.81 -21.67
N ALA A 468 14.26 7.77 -21.98
CA ALA A 468 15.60 7.89 -22.54
C ALA A 468 15.64 8.58 -23.93
N ALA A 469 14.60 8.37 -24.77
CA ALA A 469 14.53 9.03 -26.08
C ALA A 469 14.19 10.54 -25.99
N GLN A 470 13.45 10.96 -24.95
CA GLN A 470 13.15 12.38 -24.72
C GLN A 470 14.33 13.15 -24.11
N GLU A 471 15.11 12.54 -23.22
CA GLU A 471 16.35 13.14 -22.72
C GLU A 471 17.37 13.38 -23.83
N ASN A 472 17.57 12.40 -24.72
CA ASN A 472 18.47 12.55 -25.87
C ASN A 472 18.00 13.60 -26.88
N THR A 473 16.69 13.87 -26.99
CA THR A 473 16.15 14.90 -27.89
C THR A 473 16.32 16.30 -27.31
N LEU A 474 16.32 16.45 -25.98
CA LEU A 474 16.54 17.72 -25.30
C LEU A 474 18.02 18.09 -25.18
N GLU A 475 18.93 17.10 -25.12
CA GLU A 475 20.38 17.35 -25.18
C GLU A 475 20.89 17.70 -26.59
N GLY A 476 20.21 17.24 -27.66
CA GLY A 476 20.53 17.59 -29.03
C GLY A 476 20.01 18.95 -29.50
N MET A 477 19.27 19.69 -28.68
CA MET A 477 18.73 21.02 -28.96
C MET A 477 19.34 22.15 -28.09
N LYS A 478 20.49 21.90 -27.44
CA LYS A 478 21.27 22.92 -26.71
C LYS A 478 22.54 23.29 -27.52
#